data_2553d353e34e74947272745e832cee64
#
_entry.id   2553d353e34e74947272745e832cee64
#
_cell.length_a   1.000
_cell.length_b   1.000
_cell.length_c   1.000
_cell.angle_alpha   90.00
_cell.angle_beta   90.00
_cell.angle_gamma   90.00
#
_symmetry.space_group_name_H-M   'P 1'
#
loop_
_entity.id
_entity.type
_entity.pdbx_description
1 polymer ?
#
loop_
_entity_poly.entity_id
_entity_poly.type
_entity_poly.pdbx_seq_one_letter_code
_entity_poly.pdbx_strand_id
1 'polypeptide(L)'
;MIAQFKRRCWFILILTCFLVGLSFPVESASISYFPFSQIQRGMKAVGKTVFYGTEVEDFQLEIMDVVEGKKVEESYFVVKVTDKKLEEMGGISAGMSGSPIFIRGKIAGALSYSWETKDNLVGVVTPIEAMLPLWEEGLWEEEAIQGEEVIQEEKPISFSPLVPESTIFVLGLGERASSGVANKLRERFCLKEIFTVPVLSWGKKRTSENDSLQPGSAIGIQLVRGDAEVMSIGTLTLRDEDRILALGHPFLHRGEANYFLSSVYVNFSLQGANLPFKVGKVIKEVGIIDQDRSAGVAGKIGVMPEVSKIVIKVRNEGKEEREYSFEVVRDEDILVDMLPELVLDAIDRSIDSQMSGSANVNLNLEGEDFSWQEEFFWISDSDIASATSSGLGEVFKTILNNPCRKLNLSEVSIEVDVISGIQHAWLTSLDLPKVIGRNKEMEGKVNLFLWREGERGVSFPFLVPADFLPGAAEITVRGKSSGNLELETNKEEASFSSSLYDYLQKRLDNLHSEGLVVEIFSKAGSFPQDEKVYFTQWVGLPLILEGSVSEEVWIR
;
A
#
# COMPACT_ATOMS: atom_id res chain seq x y z
N MET A 1 -15.10 11.85 74.56
CA MET A 1 -15.27 11.36 73.15
C MET A 1 -15.14 12.48 72.11
N ILE A 2 -15.61 13.68 72.36
CA ILE A 2 -15.58 14.79 71.38
C ILE A 2 -14.15 15.40 71.16
N ALA A 3 -13.30 15.36 72.17
CA ALA A 3 -11.91 15.93 72.06
C ALA A 3 -10.94 15.05 71.26
N GLN A 4 -11.16 13.74 71.16
CA GLN A 4 -10.33 12.85 70.33
C GLN A 4 -10.69 12.90 68.86
N PHE A 5 -11.96 13.26 68.53
CA PHE A 5 -12.42 13.41 67.14
C PHE A 5 -11.85 14.68 66.49
N LYS A 6 -11.73 15.79 67.21
CA LYS A 6 -11.13 17.03 66.67
C LYS A 6 -9.62 16.92 66.40
N ARG A 7 -8.88 16.12 67.16
CA ARG A 7 -7.43 15.90 66.92
C ARG A 7 -7.15 15.01 65.69
N ARG A 8 -8.03 14.05 65.38
CA ARG A 8 -7.92 13.21 64.17
C ARG A 8 -8.25 13.95 62.90
N CYS A 9 -9.27 14.84 62.89
CA CYS A 9 -9.60 15.68 61.76
C CYS A 9 -8.50 16.70 61.42
N TRP A 10 -7.80 17.23 62.41
CA TRP A 10 -6.70 18.17 62.17
C TRP A 10 -5.47 17.47 61.57
N PHE A 11 -5.15 16.25 61.97
CA PHE A 11 -4.06 15.46 61.38
C PHE A 11 -4.36 15.04 59.96
N ILE A 12 -5.59 14.72 59.61
CA ILE A 12 -5.98 14.38 58.24
C ILE A 12 -5.97 15.64 57.36
N LEU A 13 -6.37 16.80 57.87
CA LEU A 13 -6.34 18.05 57.09
C LEU A 13 -4.91 18.55 56.85
N ILE A 14 -3.99 18.37 57.77
CA ILE A 14 -2.57 18.70 57.58
C ILE A 14 -1.88 17.70 56.64
N LEU A 15 -2.24 16.41 56.67
CA LEU A 15 -1.69 15.40 55.78
C LEU A 15 -2.19 15.57 54.34
N THR A 16 -3.44 16.01 54.13
CA THR A 16 -3.98 16.33 52.78
C THR A 16 -3.39 17.64 52.23
N CYS A 17 -3.12 18.65 53.04
CA CYS A 17 -2.42 19.86 52.59
C CYS A 17 -0.93 19.61 52.24
N PHE A 18 -0.27 18.60 52.84
CA PHE A 18 1.12 18.26 52.52
C PHE A 18 1.24 17.38 51.24
N LEU A 19 0.16 16.68 50.84
CA LEU A 19 0.12 15.88 49.61
C LEU A 19 -0.26 16.69 48.35
N VAL A 20 -0.86 17.88 48.51
CA VAL A 20 -1.21 18.76 47.37
C VAL A 20 -0.09 19.75 47.03
N GLY A 21 0.95 19.87 47.88
CA GLY A 21 2.04 20.86 47.76
C GLY A 21 3.31 20.38 47.05
N LEU A 22 3.37 19.13 46.53
CA LEU A 22 4.54 18.61 45.82
C LEU A 22 4.18 18.27 44.35
N SER A 23 3.52 19.18 43.66
CA SER A 23 3.62 19.26 42.23
C SER A 23 4.98 19.85 41.90
N PHE A 24 6.02 19.04 41.82
CA PHE A 24 7.22 19.47 41.12
C PHE A 24 6.77 19.73 39.67
N PRO A 25 7.04 20.94 39.13
CA PRO A 25 6.94 21.08 37.68
C PRO A 25 7.93 20.04 37.12
N VAL A 26 7.45 19.07 36.37
CA VAL A 26 8.29 18.29 35.47
C VAL A 26 8.81 19.34 34.49
N GLU A 27 9.98 19.87 34.75
CA GLU A 27 10.72 20.69 33.83
C GLU A 27 11.00 19.73 32.65
N SER A 28 10.20 19.86 31.59
CA SER A 28 10.48 19.23 30.31
C SER A 28 11.92 19.62 29.97
N ALA A 29 12.82 18.66 29.98
CA ALA A 29 14.22 18.92 29.66
C ALA A 29 14.25 19.47 28.24
N SER A 30 14.46 20.79 28.12
CA SER A 30 14.51 21.44 26.80
C SER A 30 15.69 20.85 26.03
N ILE A 31 15.39 20.28 24.85
CA ILE A 31 16.41 19.71 23.97
C ILE A 31 17.43 20.81 23.64
N SER A 32 18.67 20.57 23.98
CA SER A 32 19.75 21.55 23.71
C SER A 32 20.23 21.38 22.27
N TYR A 33 19.90 22.32 21.42
CA TYR A 33 20.31 22.35 20.01
C TYR A 33 21.15 23.60 19.69
N PHE A 34 21.78 23.62 18.49
CA PHE A 34 22.50 24.79 17.99
C PHE A 34 21.52 25.61 17.14
N PRO A 35 21.20 26.88 17.52
CA PRO A 35 20.20 27.68 16.83
C PRO A 35 20.59 27.99 15.38
N PHE A 36 19.62 27.86 14.46
CA PHE A 36 19.81 28.14 13.03
C PHE A 36 20.35 29.55 12.80
N SER A 37 19.83 30.54 13.52
CA SER A 37 20.27 31.97 13.43
C SER A 37 21.74 32.19 13.79
N GLN A 38 22.42 31.22 14.40
CA GLN A 38 23.83 31.28 14.77
C GLN A 38 24.74 30.50 13.81
N ILE A 39 24.18 29.80 12.84
CA ILE A 39 24.95 29.05 11.85
C ILE A 39 25.62 30.04 10.88
N GLN A 40 26.90 29.85 10.61
CA GLN A 40 27.67 30.73 9.72
C GLN A 40 28.57 29.91 8.80
N ARG A 41 28.79 30.45 7.61
CA ARG A 41 29.75 29.91 6.62
C ARG A 41 31.14 29.74 7.24
N GLY A 42 31.79 28.62 6.93
CA GLY A 42 33.12 28.25 7.40
C GLY A 42 33.13 27.55 8.76
N MET A 43 32.00 27.43 9.45
CA MET A 43 31.93 26.62 10.66
C MET A 43 32.20 25.17 10.36
N LYS A 44 32.95 24.51 11.25
CA LYS A 44 33.16 23.05 11.24
C LYS A 44 31.99 22.35 11.91
N ALA A 45 31.59 21.23 11.35
CA ALA A 45 30.52 20.39 11.84
C ALA A 45 30.91 18.90 11.82
N VAL A 46 30.24 18.10 12.60
CA VAL A 46 30.40 16.65 12.65
C VAL A 46 29.04 16.02 12.37
N GLY A 47 28.99 15.16 11.35
CA GLY A 47 27.84 14.31 11.09
C GLY A 47 28.03 12.92 11.69
N LYS A 48 26.94 12.21 11.94
CA LYS A 48 26.97 10.83 12.44
C LYS A 48 26.14 9.93 11.55
N THR A 49 26.67 8.73 11.21
CA THR A 49 25.94 7.76 10.42
C THR A 49 26.51 6.35 10.64
N VAL A 50 25.84 5.33 10.11
CA VAL A 50 26.36 3.97 10.02
C VAL A 50 26.88 3.73 8.60
N PHE A 51 28.18 3.39 8.45
CA PHE A 51 28.75 2.99 7.18
C PHE A 51 28.70 1.49 6.94
N TYR A 52 28.83 0.71 8.02
CA TYR A 52 28.79 -0.76 8.00
C TYR A 52 28.28 -1.29 9.35
N GLY A 53 27.49 -2.36 9.31
CA GLY A 53 26.95 -2.97 10.52
C GLY A 53 25.88 -2.13 11.18
N THR A 54 26.07 -1.85 12.47
CA THR A 54 25.18 -1.04 13.31
C THR A 54 25.95 0.04 14.08
N GLU A 55 27.26 0.13 13.86
CA GLU A 55 28.12 1.06 14.58
C GLU A 55 27.99 2.47 14.00
N VAL A 56 27.69 3.44 14.86
CA VAL A 56 27.59 4.85 14.47
C VAL A 56 28.98 5.45 14.45
N GLU A 57 29.34 6.04 13.32
CA GLU A 57 30.63 6.67 13.09
C GLU A 57 30.47 8.17 12.79
N ASP A 58 31.47 8.95 13.17
CA ASP A 58 31.53 10.38 12.90
C ASP A 58 32.16 10.66 11.53
N PHE A 59 31.69 11.71 10.84
CA PHE A 59 32.30 12.24 9.63
C PHE A 59 32.36 13.77 9.66
N GLN A 60 33.37 14.34 9.02
CA GLN A 60 33.69 15.78 9.10
C GLN A 60 33.05 16.58 7.97
N LEU A 61 32.55 17.76 8.31
CA LEU A 61 31.85 18.68 7.40
C LEU A 61 32.28 20.14 7.65
N GLU A 62 32.09 20.97 6.64
CA GLU A 62 32.21 22.42 6.74
C GLU A 62 30.93 23.07 6.18
N ILE A 63 30.42 24.10 6.87
CA ILE A 63 29.27 24.88 6.41
C ILE A 63 29.73 25.73 5.21
N MET A 64 29.12 25.50 4.05
CA MET A 64 29.40 26.26 2.83
C MET A 64 28.59 27.53 2.75
N ASP A 65 27.30 27.45 3.10
CA ASP A 65 26.37 28.57 3.01
C ASP A 65 25.15 28.34 3.91
N VAL A 66 24.39 29.42 4.16
CA VAL A 66 23.14 29.41 4.92
C VAL A 66 22.09 30.11 4.07
N VAL A 67 20.97 29.44 3.83
CA VAL A 67 19.86 29.96 3.03
C VAL A 67 18.68 30.18 3.96
N GLU A 68 18.32 31.43 4.18
CA GLU A 68 17.22 31.85 5.02
C GLU A 68 15.93 31.97 4.19
N GLY A 69 14.89 31.20 4.56
CA GLY A 69 13.53 31.35 4.05
C GLY A 69 12.74 32.37 4.87
N LYS A 70 11.45 32.50 4.59
CA LYS A 70 10.55 33.36 5.39
C LYS A 70 10.32 32.81 6.80
N LYS A 71 10.36 31.48 6.93
CA LYS A 71 10.25 30.71 8.18
C LYS A 71 11.41 29.72 8.26
N VAL A 72 11.67 29.18 9.45
CA VAL A 72 12.73 28.18 9.65
C VAL A 72 12.48 26.89 8.87
N GLU A 73 11.23 26.53 8.64
CA GLU A 73 10.81 25.36 7.84
C GLU A 73 11.18 25.50 6.35
N GLU A 74 11.34 26.74 5.85
CA GLU A 74 11.78 27.05 4.48
C GLU A 74 13.29 27.28 4.40
N SER A 75 13.97 27.22 5.53
CA SER A 75 15.41 27.53 5.65
C SER A 75 16.24 26.26 5.61
N TYR A 76 17.48 26.36 5.15
CA TYR A 76 18.44 25.25 5.15
C TYR A 76 19.87 25.77 5.15
N PHE A 77 20.81 24.89 5.44
CA PHE A 77 22.22 25.21 5.27
C PHE A 77 22.94 24.15 4.45
N VAL A 78 23.93 24.58 3.71
CA VAL A 78 24.69 23.76 2.77
C VAL A 78 26.00 23.36 3.43
N VAL A 79 26.32 22.08 3.34
CA VAL A 79 27.53 21.49 3.90
C VAL A 79 28.39 20.84 2.83
N LYS A 80 29.71 20.89 3.04
CA LYS A 80 30.66 20.11 2.26
C LYS A 80 31.34 19.07 3.15
N VAL A 81 31.35 17.85 2.70
CA VAL A 81 32.14 16.76 3.31
C VAL A 81 33.63 17.08 3.16
N THR A 82 34.36 16.98 4.29
CA THR A 82 35.82 17.16 4.35
C THR A 82 36.51 15.89 4.84
N ASP A 83 35.74 14.82 5.00
CA ASP A 83 36.19 13.52 5.47
C ASP A 83 36.69 12.65 4.30
N LYS A 84 37.96 12.23 4.38
CA LYS A 84 38.59 11.41 3.32
C LYS A 84 37.98 10.02 3.18
N LYS A 85 37.55 9.39 4.28
CA LYS A 85 36.90 8.08 4.25
C LYS A 85 35.61 8.14 3.45
N LEU A 86 34.81 9.17 3.70
CA LEU A 86 33.54 9.35 2.99
C LEU A 86 33.77 9.71 1.50
N GLU A 87 34.81 10.53 1.21
CA GLU A 87 35.21 10.83 -0.18
C GLU A 87 35.61 9.55 -0.94
N GLU A 88 36.41 8.67 -0.34
CA GLU A 88 36.81 7.38 -0.91
C GLU A 88 35.62 6.42 -1.11
N MET A 89 34.57 6.55 -0.30
CA MET A 89 33.32 5.78 -0.43
C MET A 89 32.34 6.34 -1.50
N GLY A 90 32.70 7.44 -2.18
CA GLY A 90 31.89 8.05 -3.22
C GLY A 90 31.01 9.22 -2.73
N GLY A 91 31.24 9.72 -1.52
CA GLY A 91 30.56 10.87 -0.94
C GLY A 91 29.26 10.54 -0.20
N ILE A 92 28.36 11.52 -0.14
CA ILE A 92 27.05 11.37 0.49
C ILE A 92 26.25 10.33 -0.29
N SER A 93 25.71 9.34 0.41
CA SER A 93 24.94 8.24 -0.17
C SER A 93 23.47 8.27 0.30
N ALA A 94 22.56 7.80 -0.55
CA ALA A 94 21.19 7.52 -0.15
C ALA A 94 21.19 6.56 1.06
N GLY A 95 20.33 6.83 2.04
CA GLY A 95 20.36 6.19 3.36
C GLY A 95 21.18 6.95 4.42
N MET A 96 21.94 8.00 4.04
CA MET A 96 22.48 8.96 4.99
C MET A 96 21.48 10.07 5.35
N SER A 97 20.37 10.19 4.65
CA SER A 97 19.28 11.11 4.99
C SER A 97 18.87 10.92 6.45
N GLY A 98 18.83 12.01 7.22
CA GLY A 98 18.61 12.00 8.67
C GLY A 98 19.88 11.99 9.50
N SER A 99 21.09 11.85 8.91
CA SER A 99 22.34 11.93 9.65
C SER A 99 22.39 13.22 10.47
N PRO A 100 22.43 13.15 11.81
CA PRO A 100 22.45 14.34 12.65
C PRO A 100 23.76 15.10 12.46
N ILE A 101 23.64 16.41 12.30
CA ILE A 101 24.76 17.32 12.13
C ILE A 101 24.94 18.13 13.42
N PHE A 102 26.13 18.06 14.00
CA PHE A 102 26.49 18.71 15.24
C PHE A 102 27.46 19.88 14.99
N ILE A 103 27.16 21.03 15.58
CA ILE A 103 28.04 22.19 15.65
C ILE A 103 28.36 22.43 17.13
N ARG A 104 29.63 22.48 17.46
CA ARG A 104 30.08 22.64 18.88
C ARG A 104 29.42 21.67 19.86
N GLY A 105 29.18 20.42 19.42
CA GLY A 105 28.58 19.38 20.23
C GLY A 105 27.06 19.45 20.44
N LYS A 106 26.37 20.45 19.83
CA LYS A 106 24.92 20.58 19.83
C LYS A 106 24.36 20.22 18.45
N ILE A 107 23.22 19.51 18.41
CA ILE A 107 22.56 19.18 17.15
C ILE A 107 22.07 20.45 16.46
N ALA A 108 22.38 20.60 15.17
CA ALA A 108 21.99 21.74 14.36
C ALA A 108 20.92 21.36 13.32
N GLY A 109 20.88 20.11 12.86
CA GLY A 109 19.92 19.64 11.87
C GLY A 109 20.20 18.23 11.40
N ALA A 110 19.53 17.84 10.33
CA ALA A 110 19.62 16.55 9.66
C ALA A 110 20.13 16.72 8.22
N LEU A 111 21.11 15.95 7.80
CA LEU A 111 21.47 15.83 6.39
C LEU A 111 20.25 15.29 5.64
N SER A 112 19.72 16.06 4.69
CA SER A 112 18.44 15.76 4.04
C SER A 112 18.57 15.51 2.54
N TYR A 113 19.33 16.34 1.84
CA TYR A 113 19.45 16.27 0.38
C TYR A 113 20.92 16.32 -0.04
N SER A 114 21.20 15.84 -1.25
CA SER A 114 22.49 16.05 -1.89
C SER A 114 22.30 16.53 -3.32
N TRP A 115 23.32 17.15 -3.90
CA TRP A 115 23.36 17.42 -5.33
C TRP A 115 24.09 16.26 -6.03
N GLU A 116 23.54 15.83 -7.15
CA GLU A 116 24.25 14.96 -8.08
C GLU A 116 25.46 15.71 -8.66
N THR A 117 26.56 15.66 -7.96
CA THR A 117 27.84 16.20 -8.38
C THR A 117 28.81 15.06 -8.64
N LYS A 118 29.89 15.33 -9.38
CA LYS A 118 30.89 14.30 -9.69
C LYS A 118 31.42 13.56 -8.44
N ASP A 119 31.46 14.23 -7.33
CA ASP A 119 32.10 13.80 -6.07
C ASP A 119 31.08 13.55 -4.95
N ASN A 120 29.80 13.93 -5.13
CA ASN A 120 28.72 13.80 -4.12
C ASN A 120 29.12 14.31 -2.71
N LEU A 121 29.96 15.34 -2.66
CA LEU A 121 30.50 15.86 -1.38
C LEU A 121 29.71 17.03 -0.80
N VAL A 122 28.69 17.52 -1.53
CA VAL A 122 27.87 18.65 -1.11
C VAL A 122 26.48 18.19 -0.73
N GLY A 123 26.03 18.56 0.46
CA GLY A 123 24.71 18.22 0.97
C GLY A 123 23.95 19.40 1.53
N VAL A 124 22.66 19.22 1.72
CA VAL A 124 21.74 20.16 2.35
C VAL A 124 21.31 19.61 3.69
N VAL A 125 21.21 20.47 4.68
CA VAL A 125 20.80 20.13 6.04
C VAL A 125 19.53 20.88 6.38
N THR A 126 18.50 20.15 6.78
CA THR A 126 17.28 20.70 7.34
C THR A 126 17.55 21.07 8.80
N PRO A 127 17.27 22.32 9.23
CA PRO A 127 17.46 22.75 10.60
C PRO A 127 16.66 21.88 11.59
N ILE A 128 17.22 21.58 12.75
CA ILE A 128 16.50 20.78 13.77
C ILE A 128 15.25 21.51 14.27
N GLU A 129 15.26 22.84 14.28
CA GLU A 129 14.12 23.69 14.65
C GLU A 129 12.93 23.50 13.72
N ALA A 130 13.16 23.16 12.43
CA ALA A 130 12.10 22.82 11.50
C ALA A 130 11.52 21.41 11.73
N MET A 131 12.30 20.51 12.33
CA MET A 131 11.87 19.13 12.58
C MET A 131 11.16 18.95 13.92
N LEU A 132 11.52 19.73 14.96
CA LEU A 132 10.97 19.60 16.31
C LEU A 132 9.43 19.70 16.36
N PRO A 133 8.77 20.59 15.59
CA PRO A 133 7.31 20.66 15.56
C PRO A 133 6.60 19.37 15.11
N LEU A 134 7.30 18.43 14.46
CA LEU A 134 6.73 17.13 14.10
C LEU A 134 6.31 16.27 15.31
N TRP A 135 6.78 16.60 16.51
CA TRP A 135 6.39 15.96 17.77
C TRP A 135 5.19 16.60 18.45
N GLU A 136 4.72 17.76 17.98
CA GLU A 136 3.62 18.50 18.56
C GLU A 136 2.30 18.02 17.93
N GLU A 137 1.48 17.33 18.72
CA GLU A 137 0.16 16.86 18.29
C GLU A 137 -0.79 18.07 18.15
N GLY A 138 -1.55 18.12 17.06
CA GLY A 138 -2.63 19.10 16.84
C GLY A 138 -2.25 20.42 16.17
N LEU A 139 -0.98 20.72 15.92
CA LEU A 139 -0.58 21.94 15.18
C LEU A 139 -1.03 21.96 13.71
N TRP A 140 -1.37 20.80 13.16
CA TRP A 140 -1.63 20.62 11.73
C TRP A 140 -3.13 20.62 11.37
N GLU A 141 -4.04 20.54 12.37
CA GLU A 141 -5.49 20.58 12.14
C GLU A 141 -6.02 21.97 11.78
N GLU A 142 -5.34 23.05 12.19
CA GLU A 142 -5.79 24.42 11.94
C GLU A 142 -5.41 24.99 10.55
N GLU A 143 -4.37 24.47 9.88
CA GLU A 143 -3.96 24.99 8.57
C GLU A 143 -4.80 24.47 7.39
N ALA A 144 -5.55 23.39 7.54
CA ALA A 144 -6.39 22.82 6.48
C ALA A 144 -7.68 23.62 6.17
N ILE A 145 -8.01 24.64 6.95
CA ILE A 145 -9.27 25.42 6.82
C ILE A 145 -9.08 26.83 6.26
N GLN A 146 -7.86 27.31 6.08
CA GLN A 146 -7.62 28.64 5.52
C GLN A 146 -7.25 28.57 4.03
N GLY A 147 -8.27 28.87 3.25
CA GLY A 147 -8.39 29.17 1.84
C GLY A 147 -7.14 29.33 0.98
N GLU A 148 -7.23 28.70 -0.18
CA GLU A 148 -6.39 28.94 -1.35
C GLU A 148 -6.33 30.45 -1.70
N GLU A 149 -5.35 31.16 -1.21
CA GLU A 149 -4.87 32.34 -1.92
C GLU A 149 -3.98 31.88 -3.06
N VAL A 150 -4.47 32.04 -4.28
CA VAL A 150 -3.69 31.87 -5.51
C VAL A 150 -2.56 32.88 -5.49
N ILE A 151 -1.42 32.50 -4.95
CA ILE A 151 -0.19 33.25 -5.07
C ILE A 151 0.33 33.02 -6.50
N GLN A 152 0.39 34.09 -7.31
CA GLN A 152 1.07 34.06 -8.59
C GLN A 152 2.53 33.65 -8.36
N GLU A 153 2.87 32.46 -8.88
CA GLU A 153 4.23 31.92 -8.85
C GLU A 153 5.18 32.87 -9.60
N GLU A 154 5.99 33.63 -8.86
CA GLU A 154 7.27 34.08 -9.41
C GLU A 154 8.11 32.80 -9.64
N LYS A 155 8.47 32.57 -10.92
CA LYS A 155 9.29 31.41 -11.32
C LYS A 155 10.54 31.34 -10.47
N PRO A 156 10.75 30.31 -9.65
CA PRO A 156 12.00 30.19 -8.94
C PRO A 156 13.13 29.98 -9.94
N ILE A 157 14.28 30.59 -9.66
CA ILE A 157 15.51 30.36 -10.41
C ILE A 157 15.77 28.86 -10.41
N SER A 158 15.74 28.23 -11.59
CA SER A 158 15.94 26.80 -11.78
C SER A 158 17.38 26.42 -11.42
N PHE A 159 17.62 26.16 -10.15
CA PHE A 159 18.70 25.26 -9.76
C PHE A 159 18.22 23.82 -10.02
N SER A 160 19.09 22.98 -10.58
CA SER A 160 18.80 21.55 -10.77
C SER A 160 18.21 20.96 -9.49
N PRO A 161 17.12 20.21 -9.59
CA PRO A 161 16.30 19.88 -8.43
C PRO A 161 17.13 19.21 -7.36
N LEU A 162 17.04 19.73 -6.15
CA LEU A 162 17.32 19.00 -4.92
C LEU A 162 16.46 17.73 -4.99
N VAL A 163 17.07 16.59 -5.13
CA VAL A 163 16.36 15.32 -5.20
C VAL A 163 16.24 14.80 -3.78
N PRO A 164 15.05 14.80 -3.15
CA PRO A 164 14.84 14.03 -1.95
C PRO A 164 14.83 12.56 -2.39
N GLU A 165 15.87 11.83 -2.06
CA GLU A 165 15.96 10.44 -2.48
C GLU A 165 15.76 9.51 -1.30
N SER A 166 14.48 9.25 -1.00
CA SER A 166 14.14 8.00 -0.35
C SER A 166 14.31 6.88 -1.36
N THR A 167 15.45 6.21 -1.30
CA THR A 167 15.66 4.98 -2.05
C THR A 167 14.77 3.89 -1.48
N ILE A 168 13.87 3.35 -2.30
CA ILE A 168 13.04 2.21 -1.89
C ILE A 168 13.62 0.92 -2.43
N PHE A 169 13.63 -0.09 -1.58
CA PHE A 169 13.99 -1.46 -1.90
C PHE A 169 12.74 -2.33 -1.92
N VAL A 170 12.54 -3.06 -3.01
CA VAL A 170 11.54 -4.12 -3.16
C VAL A 170 12.30 -5.44 -3.16
N LEU A 171 12.12 -6.21 -2.10
CA LEU A 171 12.89 -7.43 -1.84
C LEU A 171 11.97 -8.63 -1.82
N GLY A 172 12.45 -9.75 -2.34
CA GLY A 172 11.79 -11.03 -2.20
C GLY A 172 10.69 -11.32 -3.22
N LEU A 173 10.30 -10.39 -4.08
CA LEU A 173 9.36 -10.61 -5.18
C LEU A 173 10.08 -11.03 -6.46
N GLY A 174 9.41 -11.79 -7.31
CA GLY A 174 9.85 -12.07 -8.68
C GLY A 174 9.92 -10.79 -9.53
N GLU A 175 10.61 -10.88 -10.68
CA GLU A 175 10.89 -9.71 -11.54
C GLU A 175 9.62 -8.97 -11.99
N ARG A 176 8.56 -9.70 -12.35
CA ARG A 176 7.29 -9.12 -12.82
C ARG A 176 6.59 -8.33 -11.72
N ALA A 177 6.36 -8.96 -10.59
CA ALA A 177 5.70 -8.36 -9.44
C ALA A 177 6.52 -7.19 -8.86
N SER A 178 7.84 -7.34 -8.73
CA SER A 178 8.70 -6.26 -8.25
C SER A 178 8.71 -5.06 -9.18
N SER A 179 8.66 -5.27 -10.49
CA SER A 179 8.52 -4.21 -11.49
C SER A 179 7.16 -3.52 -11.40
N GLY A 180 6.08 -4.28 -11.18
CA GLY A 180 4.74 -3.77 -10.95
C GLY A 180 4.67 -2.86 -9.72
N VAL A 181 5.16 -3.34 -8.57
CA VAL A 181 5.30 -2.55 -7.33
C VAL A 181 6.08 -1.26 -7.58
N ALA A 182 7.25 -1.37 -8.22
CA ALA A 182 8.10 -0.21 -8.49
C ALA A 182 7.39 0.84 -9.36
N ASN A 183 6.68 0.41 -10.41
CA ASN A 183 5.95 1.32 -11.29
C ASN A 183 4.81 2.03 -10.56
N LYS A 184 3.99 1.31 -9.79
CA LYS A 184 2.89 1.89 -9.01
C LYS A 184 3.38 2.89 -7.96
N LEU A 185 4.47 2.58 -7.24
CA LEU A 185 5.08 3.50 -6.30
C LEU A 185 5.65 4.75 -6.98
N ARG A 186 6.28 4.61 -8.17
CA ARG A 186 6.74 5.78 -8.96
C ARG A 186 5.60 6.68 -9.40
N GLU A 187 4.53 6.09 -9.92
CA GLU A 187 3.36 6.83 -10.41
C GLU A 187 2.62 7.55 -9.29
N ARG A 188 2.39 6.88 -8.17
CA ARG A 188 1.64 7.44 -7.04
C ARG A 188 2.41 8.46 -6.22
N PHE A 189 3.67 8.16 -5.90
CA PHE A 189 4.48 8.98 -4.97
C PHE A 189 5.61 9.75 -5.64
N CYS A 190 5.67 9.77 -6.98
CA CYS A 190 6.69 10.46 -7.76
C CYS A 190 8.14 10.07 -7.39
N LEU A 191 8.35 8.83 -6.94
CA LEU A 191 9.66 8.31 -6.51
C LEU A 191 10.56 8.05 -7.72
N LYS A 192 11.85 8.36 -7.61
CA LYS A 192 12.82 8.17 -8.69
C LYS A 192 13.62 6.89 -8.55
N GLU A 193 14.16 6.64 -7.36
CA GLU A 193 15.09 5.54 -7.11
C GLU A 193 14.38 4.39 -6.39
N ILE A 194 14.08 3.31 -7.14
CA ILE A 194 13.52 2.07 -6.60
C ILE A 194 14.38 0.92 -7.10
N PHE A 195 14.94 0.16 -6.16
CA PHE A 195 15.75 -1.02 -6.45
C PHE A 195 14.98 -2.30 -6.15
N THR A 196 14.96 -3.21 -7.10
CA THR A 196 14.29 -4.51 -6.97
C THR A 196 15.32 -5.61 -6.79
N VAL A 197 15.14 -6.48 -5.80
CA VAL A 197 16.04 -7.59 -5.51
C VAL A 197 15.22 -8.87 -5.27
N PRO A 198 15.39 -9.92 -6.05
CA PRO A 198 14.54 -11.12 -5.99
C PRO A 198 14.78 -12.01 -4.76
N VAL A 199 15.63 -11.60 -3.84
CA VAL A 199 15.95 -12.35 -2.60
C VAL A 199 15.68 -11.52 -1.36
N LEU A 200 14.98 -12.11 -0.38
CA LEU A 200 14.70 -11.49 0.91
C LEU A 200 15.93 -11.38 1.82
N SER A 201 16.89 -12.25 1.69
CA SER A 201 17.91 -12.41 2.72
C SER A 201 19.33 -12.31 2.16
N TRP A 202 19.98 -11.22 2.47
CA TRP A 202 21.43 -11.05 2.34
C TRP A 202 22.13 -11.70 3.56
N GLY A 203 22.11 -13.06 3.63
CA GLY A 203 22.80 -13.81 4.68
C GLY A 203 21.97 -14.09 5.95
N LYS A 204 22.57 -14.80 6.90
CA LYS A 204 21.90 -15.20 8.16
C LYS A 204 21.47 -14.00 8.99
N LYS A 205 20.26 -14.08 9.60
CA LYS A 205 19.77 -13.11 10.57
C LYS A 205 20.80 -12.99 11.70
N ARG A 206 21.50 -11.84 11.79
CA ARG A 206 22.40 -11.55 12.90
C ARG A 206 21.60 -10.82 13.96
N THR A 207 21.43 -11.43 15.11
CA THR A 207 20.97 -10.73 16.31
C THR A 207 22.12 -9.87 16.81
N SER A 208 21.95 -8.54 16.75
CA SER A 208 22.83 -7.62 17.46
C SER A 208 22.38 -7.57 18.91
N GLU A 209 23.31 -7.73 19.86
CA GLU A 209 23.01 -7.60 21.29
C GLU A 209 22.70 -6.15 21.71
N ASN A 210 22.94 -5.16 20.84
CA ASN A 210 22.78 -3.74 21.15
C ASN A 210 21.81 -3.08 20.15
N ASP A 211 20.49 -3.33 20.35
CA ASP A 211 19.41 -2.81 19.49
C ASP A 211 18.96 -1.38 19.89
N SER A 212 19.71 -0.64 20.70
CA SER A 212 19.31 0.70 21.09
C SER A 212 19.59 1.70 19.98
N LEU A 213 18.53 2.18 19.32
CA LEU A 213 18.60 3.28 18.37
C LEU A 213 19.10 4.56 19.07
N GLN A 214 20.12 5.19 18.48
CA GLN A 214 20.69 6.46 18.91
C GLN A 214 20.86 7.40 17.70
N PRO A 215 21.01 8.71 17.90
CA PRO A 215 21.28 9.63 16.79
C PRO A 215 22.46 9.15 15.94
N GLY A 216 22.24 9.01 14.62
CA GLY A 216 23.16 8.42 13.67
C GLY A 216 22.93 6.95 13.34
N SER A 217 22.10 6.21 14.09
CA SER A 217 21.74 4.82 13.78
C SER A 217 21.01 4.71 12.44
N ALA A 218 21.31 3.64 11.69
CA ALA A 218 20.54 3.31 10.48
C ALA A 218 19.17 2.78 10.88
N ILE A 219 18.14 3.31 10.24
CA ILE A 219 16.75 2.90 10.41
C ILE A 219 16.14 2.44 9.09
N GLY A 220 15.13 1.56 9.17
CA GLY A 220 14.28 1.17 8.06
C GLY A 220 12.87 1.73 8.25
N ILE A 221 12.29 2.26 7.19
CA ILE A 221 10.87 2.58 7.10
C ILE A 221 10.27 1.56 6.15
N GLN A 222 9.38 0.66 6.67
CA GLN A 222 8.83 -0.42 5.87
C GLN A 222 7.34 -0.22 5.62
N LEU A 223 6.90 -0.54 4.40
CA LEU A 223 5.50 -0.56 3.97
C LEU A 223 4.95 -1.99 3.95
N VAL A 224 5.82 -2.95 3.62
CA VAL A 224 5.48 -4.38 3.51
C VAL A 224 6.57 -5.20 4.18
N ARG A 225 6.18 -6.25 4.90
CA ARG A 225 7.07 -7.27 5.44
C ARG A 225 6.47 -8.68 5.34
N GLY A 226 7.27 -9.71 5.52
CA GLY A 226 6.88 -11.12 5.43
C GLY A 226 7.65 -11.84 4.33
N ASP A 227 6.95 -12.52 3.40
CA ASP A 227 7.56 -13.20 2.25
C ASP A 227 8.04 -12.22 1.15
N ALA A 228 7.77 -10.91 1.31
CA ALA A 228 8.39 -9.81 0.59
C ALA A 228 8.61 -8.63 1.55
N GLU A 229 9.53 -7.72 1.19
CA GLU A 229 9.77 -6.48 1.92
C GLU A 229 9.77 -5.29 0.95
N VAL A 230 9.06 -4.22 1.33
CA VAL A 230 9.13 -2.92 0.67
C VAL A 230 9.56 -1.91 1.72
N MET A 231 10.77 -1.37 1.58
CA MET A 231 11.40 -0.56 2.62
C MET A 231 12.33 0.51 2.07
N SER A 232 12.57 1.53 2.87
CA SER A 232 13.66 2.51 2.68
C SER A 232 14.62 2.47 3.84
N ILE A 233 15.88 2.80 3.58
CA ILE A 233 16.92 2.97 4.62
C ILE A 233 17.15 4.46 4.81
N GLY A 234 17.18 4.89 6.06
CA GLY A 234 17.51 6.25 6.47
C GLY A 234 18.36 6.26 7.73
N THR A 235 18.51 7.43 8.31
CA THR A 235 19.29 7.64 9.54
C THR A 235 18.44 8.37 10.59
N LEU A 236 18.55 7.94 11.83
CA LEU A 236 17.91 8.56 12.98
C LEU A 236 18.60 9.89 13.32
N THR A 237 17.84 10.97 13.32
CA THR A 237 18.36 12.32 13.60
C THR A 237 18.42 12.62 15.07
N LEU A 238 17.31 12.42 15.76
CA LEU A 238 17.17 12.75 17.18
C LEU A 238 16.26 11.72 17.86
N ARG A 239 16.57 11.41 19.11
CA ARG A 239 15.75 10.60 19.99
C ARG A 239 15.59 11.30 21.33
N ASP A 240 14.36 11.36 21.80
CA ASP A 240 14.00 11.85 23.12
C ASP A 240 13.04 10.81 23.75
N GLU A 241 13.55 10.03 24.68
CA GLU A 241 12.89 8.86 25.27
C GLU A 241 12.43 7.85 24.22
N ASP A 242 11.14 7.79 23.93
CA ASP A 242 10.52 6.93 22.91
C ASP A 242 10.25 7.65 21.58
N ARG A 243 10.30 9.01 21.55
CA ARG A 243 10.07 9.81 20.35
C ARG A 243 11.32 9.90 19.49
N ILE A 244 11.12 9.85 18.18
CA ILE A 244 12.23 9.98 17.21
C ILE A 244 11.91 11.00 16.12
N LEU A 245 12.99 11.60 15.56
CA LEU A 245 12.99 12.35 14.31
C LEU A 245 14.01 11.74 13.36
N ALA A 246 13.69 11.69 12.06
CA ALA A 246 14.59 11.09 11.08
C ALA A 246 14.44 11.73 9.69
N LEU A 247 15.30 11.37 8.76
CA LEU A 247 15.37 11.73 7.34
C LEU A 247 15.69 13.19 7.05
N GLY A 248 15.04 14.17 7.70
CA GLY A 248 15.16 15.58 7.37
C GLY A 248 14.43 16.01 6.08
N HIS A 249 13.68 15.11 5.47
CA HIS A 249 12.82 15.29 4.30
C HIS A 249 11.66 14.29 4.36
N PRO A 250 10.58 14.47 3.59
CA PRO A 250 9.47 13.51 3.57
C PRO A 250 9.91 12.15 3.00
N PHE A 251 9.23 11.10 3.43
CA PHE A 251 9.34 9.76 2.84
C PHE A 251 8.38 9.60 1.65
N LEU A 252 7.07 9.59 1.90
CA LEU A 252 6.01 9.58 0.88
C LEU A 252 5.15 10.85 0.92
N HIS A 253 5.42 11.75 1.86
CA HIS A 253 4.74 13.03 2.07
C HIS A 253 3.23 12.87 2.35
N ARG A 254 2.87 11.93 3.24
CA ARG A 254 1.48 11.59 3.56
C ARG A 254 0.85 12.44 4.68
N GLY A 255 1.65 13.25 5.39
CA GLY A 255 1.20 13.95 6.59
C GLY A 255 1.18 13.01 7.79
N GLU A 256 0.00 12.56 8.25
CA GLU A 256 -0.12 11.42 9.16
C GLU A 256 0.29 10.15 8.44
N ALA A 257 0.99 9.27 9.14
CA ALA A 257 1.56 8.06 8.60
C ALA A 257 1.37 6.87 9.54
N ASN A 258 1.54 5.67 9.02
CA ASN A 258 1.42 4.43 9.76
C ASN A 258 2.42 3.42 9.21
N TYR A 259 3.74 3.72 9.33
CA TYR A 259 4.77 2.84 8.78
C TYR A 259 5.56 2.14 9.86
N PHE A 260 6.16 0.99 9.57
CA PHE A 260 7.08 0.34 10.49
C PHE A 260 8.37 1.15 10.63
N LEU A 261 8.79 1.36 11.86
CA LEU A 261 10.13 1.79 12.21
C LEU A 261 10.96 0.57 12.59
N SER A 262 12.10 0.37 11.92
CA SER A 262 12.96 -0.80 12.12
C SER A 262 14.40 -0.40 12.33
N SER A 263 15.16 -1.22 13.09
CA SER A 263 16.60 -1.16 13.12
C SER A 263 17.21 -1.90 11.92
N VAL A 264 18.27 -1.36 11.36
CA VAL A 264 18.89 -1.86 10.11
C VAL A 264 20.36 -2.19 10.32
N TYR A 265 20.79 -3.32 9.77
CA TYR A 265 22.18 -3.67 9.57
C TYR A 265 22.62 -3.25 8.18
N VAL A 266 23.54 -2.32 8.06
CA VAL A 266 24.11 -1.86 6.78
C VAL A 266 25.17 -2.87 6.32
N ASN A 267 24.93 -3.53 5.18
CA ASN A 267 25.86 -4.52 4.66
C ASN A 267 27.02 -3.87 3.91
N PHE A 268 26.72 -2.87 3.09
CA PHE A 268 27.68 -2.10 2.29
C PHE A 268 26.99 -0.89 1.66
N SER A 269 27.79 0.00 1.05
CA SER A 269 27.29 1.02 0.14
C SER A 269 27.70 0.67 -1.29
N LEU A 270 26.75 0.76 -2.23
CA LEU A 270 27.01 0.58 -3.66
C LEU A 270 27.11 1.95 -4.33
N GLN A 271 27.99 2.05 -5.33
CA GLN A 271 27.99 3.20 -6.23
C GLN A 271 26.85 3.02 -7.24
N GLY A 272 25.83 3.87 -7.15
CA GLY A 272 24.76 3.95 -8.14
C GLY A 272 25.20 4.73 -9.38
N ALA A 273 24.31 4.83 -10.37
CA ALA A 273 24.58 5.63 -11.57
C ALA A 273 24.72 7.14 -11.26
N ASN A 274 23.95 7.62 -10.30
CA ASN A 274 23.90 9.03 -9.89
C ASN A 274 24.46 9.23 -8.47
N LEU A 275 23.93 8.51 -7.50
CA LEU A 275 24.34 8.58 -6.09
C LEU A 275 24.71 7.19 -5.56
N PRO A 276 25.70 7.09 -4.65
CA PRO A 276 25.87 5.89 -3.85
C PRO A 276 24.64 5.63 -2.99
N PHE A 277 24.37 4.39 -2.63
CA PHE A 277 23.27 4.05 -1.73
C PHE A 277 23.67 2.91 -0.78
N LYS A 278 23.12 2.98 0.43
CA LYS A 278 23.30 1.93 1.46
C LYS A 278 22.42 0.74 1.13
N VAL A 279 23.00 -0.45 1.19
CA VAL A 279 22.30 -1.73 1.14
C VAL A 279 22.34 -2.35 2.52
N GLY A 280 21.19 -2.74 3.04
CA GLY A 280 21.08 -3.28 4.37
C GLY A 280 19.88 -4.20 4.52
N LYS A 281 19.72 -4.74 5.72
CA LYS A 281 18.57 -5.56 6.07
C LYS A 281 18.01 -5.16 7.43
N VAL A 282 16.72 -5.36 7.59
CA VAL A 282 16.05 -5.20 8.87
C VAL A 282 16.56 -6.22 9.88
N ILE A 283 16.89 -5.74 11.07
CA ILE A 283 17.23 -6.58 12.21
C ILE A 283 15.96 -6.87 13.00
N LYS A 284 15.23 -5.78 13.36
CA LYS A 284 14.02 -5.85 14.18
C LYS A 284 13.16 -4.62 13.95
N GLU A 285 11.86 -4.82 13.93
CA GLU A 285 10.87 -3.76 14.02
C GLU A 285 10.85 -3.25 15.47
N VAL A 286 10.93 -1.94 15.64
CA VAL A 286 11.09 -1.31 16.97
C VAL A 286 10.02 -0.29 17.29
N GLY A 287 9.20 0.12 16.28
CA GLY A 287 8.19 1.13 16.50
C GLY A 287 7.42 1.50 15.25
N ILE A 288 6.84 2.69 15.28
CA ILE A 288 6.04 3.32 14.23
C ILE A 288 6.67 4.64 13.77
N ILE A 289 6.50 4.96 12.49
CA ILE A 289 6.58 6.32 11.96
C ILE A 289 5.13 6.79 11.80
N ASP A 290 4.73 7.81 12.54
CA ASP A 290 3.37 8.34 12.61
C ASP A 290 3.21 9.73 11.97
N GLN A 291 4.33 10.40 11.60
CA GLN A 291 4.34 11.65 10.85
C GLN A 291 5.33 11.57 9.67
N ASP A 292 4.88 12.02 8.50
CA ASP A 292 5.66 12.06 7.25
C ASP A 292 5.42 13.40 6.53
N ARG A 293 6.23 14.41 6.88
CA ARG A 293 6.02 15.80 6.48
C ARG A 293 7.26 16.42 5.84
N SER A 294 7.15 17.64 5.33
CA SER A 294 8.20 18.32 4.55
C SER A 294 9.55 18.39 5.26
N ALA A 295 9.57 18.57 6.60
CA ALA A 295 10.81 18.69 7.36
C ALA A 295 11.40 17.34 7.80
N GLY A 296 10.72 16.22 7.56
CA GLY A 296 11.18 14.89 7.95
C GLY A 296 10.07 13.95 8.36
N VAL A 297 10.46 12.86 9.00
CA VAL A 297 9.54 11.91 9.62
C VAL A 297 9.70 11.91 11.14
N ALA A 298 8.59 11.70 11.84
CA ALA A 298 8.58 11.46 13.28
C ALA A 298 7.93 10.12 13.60
N GLY A 299 8.20 9.61 14.80
CA GLY A 299 7.64 8.34 15.23
C GLY A 299 7.91 8.01 16.67
N LYS A 300 7.47 6.82 17.10
CA LYS A 300 7.55 6.33 18.48
C LYS A 300 8.12 4.92 18.53
N ILE A 301 9.08 4.69 19.43
CA ILE A 301 9.62 3.37 19.73
C ILE A 301 8.66 2.67 20.70
N GLY A 302 8.44 1.36 20.50
CA GLY A 302 7.59 0.56 21.38
C GLY A 302 6.11 0.52 21.00
N VAL A 303 5.67 1.38 20.07
CA VAL A 303 4.33 1.36 19.46
C VAL A 303 4.45 0.76 18.06
N MET A 304 3.61 -0.21 17.73
CA MET A 304 3.63 -0.83 16.39
C MET A 304 2.54 -0.24 15.49
N PRO A 305 2.78 -0.12 14.17
CA PRO A 305 1.76 0.32 13.23
C PRO A 305 0.64 -0.71 13.13
N GLU A 306 -0.53 -0.24 12.75
CA GLU A 306 -1.62 -1.09 12.33
C GLU A 306 -1.32 -1.70 10.96
N VAL A 307 -1.66 -2.97 10.79
CA VAL A 307 -1.36 -3.72 9.56
C VAL A 307 -2.59 -4.46 9.05
N SER A 308 -2.59 -4.70 7.74
CA SER A 308 -3.42 -5.69 7.09
C SER A 308 -2.60 -6.97 6.91
N LYS A 309 -3.05 -8.07 7.48
CA LYS A 309 -2.43 -9.38 7.26
C LYS A 309 -2.93 -9.96 5.95
N ILE A 310 -2.02 -10.32 5.07
CA ILE A 310 -2.33 -10.88 3.77
C ILE A 310 -1.87 -12.33 3.74
N VAL A 311 -2.77 -13.26 3.49
CA VAL A 311 -2.47 -14.68 3.31
C VAL A 311 -2.93 -15.10 1.92
N ILE A 312 -2.01 -15.61 1.11
CA ILE A 312 -2.29 -16.06 -0.25
C ILE A 312 -1.93 -17.54 -0.34
N LYS A 313 -2.92 -18.38 -0.62
CA LYS A 313 -2.75 -19.80 -0.84
C LYS A 313 -2.96 -20.11 -2.31
N VAL A 314 -2.00 -20.79 -2.92
CA VAL A 314 -2.08 -21.18 -4.32
C VAL A 314 -1.99 -22.69 -4.44
N ARG A 315 -3.03 -23.28 -5.01
CA ARG A 315 -3.07 -24.69 -5.44
C ARG A 315 -2.91 -24.75 -6.95
N ASN A 316 -2.00 -25.55 -7.42
CA ASN A 316 -1.83 -25.87 -8.83
C ASN A 316 -2.05 -27.37 -9.01
N GLU A 317 -2.83 -27.76 -10.00
CA GLU A 317 -3.20 -29.15 -10.26
C GLU A 317 -2.00 -30.11 -10.20
N GLY A 318 -2.08 -31.11 -9.29
CA GLY A 318 -1.02 -32.11 -9.10
C GLY A 318 0.21 -31.64 -8.32
N LYS A 319 0.26 -30.40 -7.80
CA LYS A 319 1.31 -29.87 -6.92
C LYS A 319 0.80 -29.66 -5.50
N GLU A 320 1.72 -29.55 -4.54
CA GLU A 320 1.41 -29.16 -3.17
C GLU A 320 0.95 -27.71 -3.12
N GLU A 321 0.01 -27.41 -2.22
CA GLU A 321 -0.44 -26.05 -1.90
C GLU A 321 0.75 -25.24 -1.37
N ARG A 322 0.88 -24.00 -1.84
CA ARG A 322 1.86 -23.04 -1.33
C ARG A 322 1.14 -21.90 -0.65
N GLU A 323 1.63 -21.51 0.51
CA GLU A 323 1.13 -20.38 1.29
C GLU A 323 2.19 -19.29 1.36
N TYR A 324 1.74 -18.04 1.16
CA TYR A 324 2.55 -16.84 1.27
C TYR A 324 1.89 -15.89 2.26
N SER A 325 2.69 -15.27 3.12
CA SER A 325 2.22 -14.40 4.19
C SER A 325 2.93 -13.06 4.19
N PHE A 326 2.13 -11.98 4.23
CA PHE A 326 2.64 -10.62 4.24
C PHE A 326 1.90 -9.80 5.29
N GLU A 327 2.54 -8.77 5.80
CA GLU A 327 1.91 -7.69 6.54
C GLU A 327 2.16 -6.39 5.79
N VAL A 328 1.09 -5.74 5.37
CA VAL A 328 1.11 -4.44 4.68
C VAL A 328 0.60 -3.39 5.65
N VAL A 329 1.25 -2.24 5.73
CA VAL A 329 0.76 -1.12 6.53
C VAL A 329 -0.67 -0.78 6.14
N ARG A 330 -1.52 -0.46 7.13
CA ARG A 330 -2.94 -0.20 6.91
C ARG A 330 -3.12 1.19 6.29
N ASP A 331 -2.97 1.25 4.98
CA ASP A 331 -3.19 2.41 4.12
C ASP A 331 -3.85 1.93 2.83
N GLU A 332 -5.03 2.48 2.48
CA GLU A 332 -5.84 2.02 1.33
C GLU A 332 -5.09 2.17 0.01
N ASP A 333 -4.35 3.26 -0.18
CA ASP A 333 -3.57 3.52 -1.39
C ASP A 333 -2.44 2.50 -1.56
N ILE A 334 -1.74 2.18 -0.46
CA ILE A 334 -0.67 1.19 -0.47
C ILE A 334 -1.24 -0.21 -0.69
N LEU A 335 -2.35 -0.56 -0.04
CA LEU A 335 -3.01 -1.85 -0.22
C LEU A 335 -3.47 -2.08 -1.66
N VAL A 336 -4.15 -1.09 -2.27
CA VAL A 336 -4.61 -1.17 -3.68
C VAL A 336 -3.45 -1.44 -4.63
N ASP A 337 -2.30 -0.83 -4.39
CA ASP A 337 -1.13 -0.99 -5.25
C ASP A 337 -0.36 -2.29 -4.99
N MET A 338 -0.32 -2.75 -3.74
CA MET A 338 0.47 -3.94 -3.37
C MET A 338 -0.26 -5.25 -3.63
N LEU A 339 -1.54 -5.36 -3.27
CA LEU A 339 -2.27 -6.63 -3.29
C LEU A 339 -2.22 -7.36 -4.64
N PRO A 340 -2.46 -6.72 -5.80
CA PRO A 340 -2.38 -7.41 -7.09
C PRO A 340 -0.99 -7.98 -7.38
N GLU A 341 0.06 -7.27 -7.02
CA GLU A 341 1.44 -7.67 -7.27
C GLU A 341 1.88 -8.82 -6.36
N LEU A 342 1.40 -8.83 -5.11
CA LEU A 342 1.62 -9.95 -4.19
C LEU A 342 0.93 -11.24 -4.70
N VAL A 343 -0.27 -11.10 -5.27
CA VAL A 343 -0.99 -12.23 -5.90
C VAL A 343 -0.25 -12.71 -7.14
N LEU A 344 0.21 -11.79 -7.99
CA LEU A 344 1.02 -12.14 -9.18
C LEU A 344 2.25 -12.96 -8.79
N ASP A 345 2.99 -12.50 -7.78
CA ASP A 345 4.18 -13.18 -7.28
C ASP A 345 3.86 -14.58 -6.74
N ALA A 346 2.80 -14.69 -5.94
CA ALA A 346 2.38 -15.96 -5.33
C ALA A 346 2.00 -17.01 -6.40
N ILE A 347 1.27 -16.59 -7.43
CA ILE A 347 0.90 -17.48 -8.54
C ILE A 347 2.13 -17.83 -9.37
N ASP A 348 2.95 -16.85 -9.79
CA ASP A 348 4.16 -17.08 -10.60
C ASP A 348 5.11 -18.08 -9.93
N ARG A 349 5.37 -17.93 -8.63
CA ARG A 349 6.21 -18.87 -7.87
C ARG A 349 5.60 -20.26 -7.72
N SER A 350 4.26 -20.36 -7.75
CA SER A 350 3.58 -21.64 -7.57
C SER A 350 3.51 -22.43 -8.87
N ILE A 351 3.29 -21.76 -10.00
CA ILE A 351 3.20 -22.40 -11.31
C ILE A 351 4.58 -22.53 -12.00
N ASP A 352 5.51 -21.60 -11.72
CA ASP A 352 6.87 -21.54 -12.28
C ASP A 352 6.90 -21.45 -13.82
N SER A 353 5.89 -20.84 -14.41
CA SER A 353 5.79 -20.63 -15.86
C SER A 353 4.68 -19.63 -16.21
N GLN A 354 4.83 -18.92 -17.32
CA GLN A 354 3.71 -18.26 -17.97
C GLN A 354 2.91 -19.30 -18.74
N MET A 355 1.64 -19.45 -18.44
CA MET A 355 0.82 -20.45 -19.09
C MET A 355 -0.64 -20.00 -19.26
N SER A 356 -1.28 -20.55 -20.28
CA SER A 356 -2.73 -20.51 -20.42
C SER A 356 -3.40 -21.34 -19.33
N GLY A 357 -4.54 -20.91 -18.84
CA GLY A 357 -5.27 -21.65 -17.82
C GLY A 357 -6.46 -20.87 -17.28
N SER A 358 -7.04 -21.43 -16.24
CA SER A 358 -8.10 -20.78 -15.44
C SER A 358 -7.69 -20.71 -13.98
N ALA A 359 -8.21 -19.74 -13.25
CA ALA A 359 -8.05 -19.58 -11.83
C ALA A 359 -9.40 -19.35 -11.16
N ASN A 360 -9.72 -20.20 -10.18
CA ASN A 360 -10.80 -19.96 -9.25
C ASN A 360 -10.23 -19.31 -7.99
N VAL A 361 -10.80 -18.18 -7.58
CA VAL A 361 -10.28 -17.37 -6.47
C VAL A 361 -11.34 -17.12 -5.44
N ASN A 362 -11.11 -17.61 -4.23
CA ASN A 362 -11.88 -17.27 -3.05
C ASN A 362 -11.21 -16.09 -2.36
N LEU A 363 -11.89 -14.95 -2.32
CA LEU A 363 -11.44 -13.75 -1.63
C LEU A 363 -12.25 -13.55 -0.36
N ASN A 364 -11.55 -13.45 0.78
CA ASN A 364 -12.15 -13.11 2.07
C ASN A 364 -11.46 -11.88 2.66
N LEU A 365 -12.25 -10.88 3.03
CA LEU A 365 -11.82 -9.60 3.56
C LEU A 365 -12.43 -9.38 4.95
N GLU A 366 -11.60 -9.07 5.93
CA GLU A 366 -12.02 -8.75 7.29
C GLU A 366 -11.48 -7.38 7.72
N GLY A 367 -12.32 -6.59 8.36
CA GLY A 367 -11.99 -5.27 8.93
C GLY A 367 -12.81 -5.00 10.19
N GLU A 368 -12.67 -3.80 10.78
CA GLU A 368 -13.34 -3.47 12.05
C GLU A 368 -14.87 -3.63 11.98
N ASP A 369 -15.50 -3.08 10.94
CA ASP A 369 -16.96 -3.12 10.71
C ASP A 369 -17.28 -3.64 9.31
N PHE A 370 -16.41 -4.48 8.74
CA PHE A 370 -16.54 -4.98 7.39
C PHE A 370 -16.06 -6.41 7.31
N SER A 371 -16.93 -7.29 6.79
CA SER A 371 -16.59 -8.66 6.41
C SER A 371 -17.23 -8.93 5.06
N TRP A 372 -16.45 -9.43 4.11
CA TRP A 372 -16.94 -9.70 2.77
C TRP A 372 -16.20 -10.89 2.18
N GLN A 373 -16.96 -11.78 1.53
CA GLN A 373 -16.44 -12.96 0.87
C GLN A 373 -17.07 -13.09 -0.50
N GLU A 374 -16.25 -13.37 -1.52
CA GLU A 374 -16.70 -13.58 -2.89
C GLU A 374 -15.78 -14.53 -3.63
N GLU A 375 -16.36 -15.21 -4.62
CA GLU A 375 -15.69 -16.15 -5.49
C GLU A 375 -15.56 -15.55 -6.88
N PHE A 376 -14.33 -15.48 -7.42
CA PHE A 376 -14.05 -14.99 -8.75
C PHE A 376 -13.45 -16.08 -9.63
N PHE A 377 -13.70 -15.96 -10.91
CA PHE A 377 -13.17 -16.86 -11.90
C PHE A 377 -12.52 -16.08 -13.04
N TRP A 378 -11.27 -16.37 -13.33
CA TRP A 378 -10.56 -15.81 -14.46
C TRP A 378 -9.99 -16.89 -15.37
N ILE A 379 -9.82 -16.53 -16.64
CA ILE A 379 -9.27 -17.38 -17.67
C ILE A 379 -8.34 -16.56 -18.55
N SER A 380 -7.26 -17.17 -19.03
CA SER A 380 -6.33 -16.54 -19.97
C SER A 380 -5.76 -17.56 -20.92
N ASP A 381 -5.70 -17.24 -22.20
CA ASP A 381 -5.11 -18.07 -23.27
C ASP A 381 -3.57 -17.97 -23.31
N SER A 382 -3.00 -17.11 -22.52
CA SER A 382 -1.55 -16.82 -22.51
C SER A 382 -0.94 -16.78 -21.12
N ASP A 383 -1.53 -16.05 -20.17
CA ASP A 383 -0.95 -15.76 -18.87
C ASP A 383 -2.01 -15.64 -17.78
N ILE A 384 -2.30 -16.77 -17.13
CA ILE A 384 -3.33 -16.82 -16.08
C ILE A 384 -2.92 -16.04 -14.81
N ALA A 385 -1.63 -15.97 -14.48
CA ALA A 385 -1.17 -15.22 -13.33
C ALA A 385 -1.43 -13.72 -13.51
N SER A 386 -1.10 -13.17 -14.68
CA SER A 386 -1.36 -11.77 -15.02
C SER A 386 -2.85 -11.46 -15.08
N ALA A 387 -3.66 -12.33 -15.67
CA ALA A 387 -5.10 -12.15 -15.77
C ALA A 387 -5.77 -12.13 -14.39
N THR A 388 -5.39 -13.06 -13.50
CA THR A 388 -5.88 -13.13 -12.12
C THR A 388 -5.47 -11.91 -11.31
N SER A 389 -4.20 -11.52 -11.38
CA SER A 389 -3.68 -10.32 -10.70
C SER A 389 -4.39 -9.05 -11.15
N SER A 390 -4.56 -8.87 -12.46
CA SER A 390 -5.24 -7.70 -13.03
C SER A 390 -6.72 -7.67 -12.64
N GLY A 391 -7.41 -8.82 -12.70
CA GLY A 391 -8.80 -8.94 -12.26
C GLY A 391 -8.99 -8.60 -10.79
N LEU A 392 -8.16 -9.16 -9.91
CA LEU A 392 -8.16 -8.81 -8.50
C LEU A 392 -7.78 -7.34 -8.26
N GLY A 393 -6.91 -6.76 -9.08
CA GLY A 393 -6.57 -5.34 -9.03
C GLY A 393 -7.81 -4.44 -9.20
N GLU A 394 -8.69 -4.75 -10.16
CA GLU A 394 -9.94 -4.01 -10.34
C GLU A 394 -10.93 -4.28 -9.20
N VAL A 395 -10.96 -5.51 -8.63
CA VAL A 395 -11.74 -5.83 -7.44
C VAL A 395 -11.30 -4.99 -6.24
N PHE A 396 -10.01 -5.00 -5.91
CA PHE A 396 -9.47 -4.21 -4.80
C PHE A 396 -9.64 -2.71 -4.98
N LYS A 397 -9.44 -2.22 -6.20
CA LYS A 397 -9.70 -0.82 -6.54
C LYS A 397 -11.16 -0.44 -6.33
N THR A 398 -12.09 -1.31 -6.72
CA THR A 398 -13.53 -1.09 -6.52
C THR A 398 -13.89 -1.08 -5.04
N ILE A 399 -13.31 -1.99 -4.25
CA ILE A 399 -13.60 -2.13 -2.82
C ILE A 399 -12.96 -1.00 -2.01
N LEU A 400 -11.67 -0.73 -2.20
CA LEU A 400 -10.93 0.23 -1.38
C LEU A 400 -11.19 1.70 -1.79
N ASN A 401 -11.41 1.97 -3.08
CA ASN A 401 -11.78 3.32 -3.56
C ASN A 401 -13.31 3.54 -3.59
N ASN A 402 -14.07 2.81 -2.79
CA ASN A 402 -15.52 2.98 -2.73
C ASN A 402 -15.92 4.38 -2.23
N PRO A 403 -17.02 4.97 -2.74
CA PRO A 403 -17.45 6.31 -2.34
C PRO A 403 -18.22 6.35 -1.00
N CYS A 404 -18.46 5.20 -0.38
CA CYS A 404 -19.33 5.09 0.79
C CYS A 404 -18.60 5.37 2.10
N ARG A 405 -17.44 4.75 2.30
CA ARG A 405 -16.62 4.92 3.52
C ARG A 405 -15.21 4.35 3.34
N LYS A 406 -14.28 4.85 4.13
CA LYS A 406 -12.95 4.25 4.28
C LYS A 406 -13.05 2.86 4.91
N LEU A 407 -12.26 1.90 4.40
CA LEU A 407 -12.22 0.53 4.87
C LEU A 407 -10.89 0.23 5.57
N ASN A 408 -10.96 -0.07 6.85
CA ASN A 408 -9.80 -0.49 7.64
C ASN A 408 -9.70 -2.03 7.63
N LEU A 409 -9.13 -2.60 6.57
CA LEU A 409 -8.94 -4.04 6.47
C LEU A 409 -7.86 -4.52 7.44
N SER A 410 -8.17 -5.48 8.27
CA SER A 410 -7.22 -6.14 9.19
C SER A 410 -6.65 -7.44 8.61
N GLU A 411 -7.43 -8.14 7.77
CA GLU A 411 -7.03 -9.40 7.15
C GLU A 411 -7.58 -9.51 5.73
N VAL A 412 -6.74 -10.02 4.82
CA VAL A 412 -7.08 -10.37 3.43
C VAL A 412 -6.61 -11.80 3.20
N SER A 413 -7.54 -12.72 2.98
CA SER A 413 -7.26 -14.11 2.64
C SER A 413 -7.66 -14.39 1.20
N ILE A 414 -6.73 -14.94 0.42
CA ILE A 414 -6.91 -15.21 -1.01
C ILE A 414 -6.49 -16.65 -1.26
N GLU A 415 -7.46 -17.48 -1.67
CA GLU A 415 -7.18 -18.85 -2.11
C GLU A 415 -7.35 -18.94 -3.62
N VAL A 416 -6.32 -19.39 -4.31
CA VAL A 416 -6.26 -19.47 -5.79
C VAL A 416 -6.07 -20.92 -6.20
N ASP A 417 -7.05 -21.46 -6.91
CA ASP A 417 -6.97 -22.77 -7.55
C ASP A 417 -6.67 -22.58 -9.04
N VAL A 418 -5.45 -22.94 -9.47
CA VAL A 418 -5.00 -22.79 -10.86
C VAL A 418 -5.11 -24.12 -11.58
N ILE A 419 -5.80 -24.12 -12.74
CA ILE A 419 -5.93 -25.26 -13.64
C ILE A 419 -5.22 -24.91 -14.96
N SER A 420 -4.32 -25.77 -15.40
CA SER A 420 -3.57 -25.59 -16.63
C SER A 420 -4.39 -25.93 -17.88
N GLY A 421 -4.16 -25.17 -18.94
CA GLY A 421 -4.81 -25.35 -20.23
C GLY A 421 -6.19 -24.71 -20.30
N ILE A 422 -6.61 -24.38 -21.50
CA ILE A 422 -7.91 -23.80 -21.80
C ILE A 422 -8.61 -24.67 -22.80
N GLN A 423 -9.89 -24.89 -22.55
CA GLN A 423 -10.79 -25.47 -23.53
C GLN A 423 -11.60 -24.37 -24.20
N HIS A 424 -11.47 -24.27 -25.52
CA HIS A 424 -12.39 -23.49 -26.35
C HIS A 424 -13.60 -24.35 -26.70
N ALA A 425 -14.79 -23.76 -26.60
CA ALA A 425 -16.02 -24.44 -26.90
C ALA A 425 -16.97 -23.53 -27.66
N TRP A 426 -17.72 -24.13 -28.60
CA TRP A 426 -18.81 -23.47 -29.33
C TRP A 426 -20.13 -23.97 -28.79
N LEU A 427 -21.05 -23.04 -28.55
CA LEU A 427 -22.43 -23.35 -28.20
C LEU A 427 -23.13 -23.92 -29.44
N THR A 428 -23.69 -25.12 -29.34
CA THR A 428 -24.33 -25.80 -30.49
C THR A 428 -25.83 -25.89 -30.36
N SER A 429 -26.37 -26.11 -29.17
CA SER A 429 -27.82 -26.13 -28.92
C SER A 429 -28.16 -25.90 -27.47
N LEU A 430 -29.39 -25.47 -27.23
CA LEU A 430 -29.95 -25.24 -25.90
C LEU A 430 -31.15 -26.15 -25.68
N ASP A 431 -31.24 -26.79 -24.53
CA ASP A 431 -32.35 -27.67 -24.15
C ASP A 431 -32.98 -27.14 -22.85
N LEU A 432 -34.19 -26.63 -22.94
CA LEU A 432 -34.95 -26.05 -21.84
C LEU A 432 -36.34 -26.67 -21.71
N PRO A 433 -36.92 -26.69 -20.50
CA PRO A 433 -38.33 -27.00 -20.31
C PRO A 433 -39.21 -26.03 -21.13
N LYS A 434 -40.19 -26.53 -21.87
CA LYS A 434 -41.09 -25.69 -22.69
C LYS A 434 -41.97 -24.74 -21.85
N VAL A 435 -42.17 -25.04 -20.56
CA VAL A 435 -42.92 -24.20 -19.62
C VAL A 435 -42.07 -23.98 -18.36
N ILE A 436 -41.81 -22.72 -18.05
CA ILE A 436 -40.89 -22.30 -16.95
C ILE A 436 -41.68 -21.48 -15.92
N GLY A 437 -41.51 -21.82 -14.67
CA GLY A 437 -42.10 -21.08 -13.55
C GLY A 437 -41.22 -19.89 -13.10
N ARG A 438 -41.87 -18.80 -12.70
CA ARG A 438 -41.17 -17.64 -12.07
C ARG A 438 -40.79 -17.92 -10.63
N ASN A 439 -39.74 -17.22 -10.14
CA ASN A 439 -39.24 -17.32 -8.78
C ASN A 439 -38.94 -18.76 -8.31
N LYS A 440 -38.50 -19.59 -9.24
CA LYS A 440 -38.09 -20.96 -9.00
C LYS A 440 -36.83 -21.24 -9.79
N GLU A 441 -35.81 -21.73 -9.09
CA GLU A 441 -34.59 -22.18 -9.74
C GLU A 441 -34.90 -23.36 -10.67
N MET A 442 -34.44 -23.25 -11.90
CA MET A 442 -34.60 -24.22 -12.97
C MET A 442 -33.23 -24.66 -13.45
N GLU A 443 -33.16 -25.82 -14.04
CA GLU A 443 -31.97 -26.34 -14.68
C GLU A 443 -32.15 -26.33 -16.19
N GLY A 444 -31.23 -25.66 -16.90
CA GLY A 444 -31.09 -25.72 -18.34
C GLY A 444 -29.89 -26.58 -18.72
N LYS A 445 -29.88 -27.07 -19.94
CA LYS A 445 -28.74 -27.79 -20.51
C LYS A 445 -28.32 -27.15 -21.83
N VAL A 446 -27.02 -26.82 -21.91
CA VAL A 446 -26.41 -26.36 -23.16
C VAL A 446 -25.47 -27.42 -23.69
N ASN A 447 -25.51 -27.67 -24.99
CA ASN A 447 -24.57 -28.54 -25.67
C ASN A 447 -23.45 -27.71 -26.27
N LEU A 448 -22.22 -28.14 -26.03
CA LEU A 448 -20.98 -27.50 -26.43
C LEU A 448 -20.20 -28.43 -27.36
N PHE A 449 -19.55 -27.88 -28.36
CA PHE A 449 -18.50 -28.59 -29.11
C PHE A 449 -17.15 -28.09 -28.61
N LEU A 450 -16.43 -28.93 -27.86
CA LEU A 450 -15.11 -28.62 -27.35
C LEU A 450 -14.05 -28.86 -28.42
N TRP A 451 -13.11 -27.92 -28.56
CA TRP A 451 -12.00 -28.05 -29.48
C TRP A 451 -11.19 -29.32 -29.18
N ARG A 452 -11.07 -30.21 -30.19
CA ARG A 452 -10.36 -31.49 -30.14
C ARG A 452 -10.92 -32.57 -29.19
N GLU A 453 -12.04 -32.31 -28.50
CA GLU A 453 -12.66 -33.28 -27.58
C GLU A 453 -14.05 -33.73 -28.02
N GLY A 454 -14.72 -32.91 -28.86
CA GLY A 454 -16.06 -33.24 -29.37
C GLY A 454 -17.20 -32.66 -28.54
N GLU A 455 -18.38 -33.27 -28.62
CA GLU A 455 -19.60 -32.76 -27.99
C GLU A 455 -19.66 -33.07 -26.49
N ARG A 456 -20.10 -32.07 -25.71
CA ARG A 456 -20.32 -32.17 -24.26
C ARG A 456 -21.57 -31.39 -23.87
N GLY A 457 -22.46 -31.99 -23.08
CA GLY A 457 -23.58 -31.30 -22.44
C GLY A 457 -23.19 -30.74 -21.09
N VAL A 458 -23.55 -29.48 -20.83
CA VAL A 458 -23.32 -28.81 -19.53
C VAL A 458 -24.66 -28.33 -19.00
N SER A 459 -25.01 -28.73 -17.79
CA SER A 459 -26.17 -28.23 -17.04
C SER A 459 -25.81 -26.90 -16.36
N PHE A 460 -26.76 -25.98 -16.34
CA PHE A 460 -26.59 -24.71 -15.63
C PHE A 460 -27.89 -24.32 -14.91
N PRO A 461 -27.81 -23.78 -13.69
CA PRO A 461 -28.97 -23.25 -13.00
C PRO A 461 -29.33 -21.87 -13.55
N PHE A 462 -30.63 -21.57 -13.63
CA PHE A 462 -31.12 -20.24 -13.94
C PHE A 462 -32.44 -19.95 -13.23
N LEU A 463 -32.74 -18.67 -13.02
CA LEU A 463 -33.92 -18.18 -12.34
C LEU A 463 -34.66 -17.17 -13.19
N VAL A 464 -35.96 -17.34 -13.37
CA VAL A 464 -36.82 -16.31 -13.95
C VAL A 464 -37.37 -15.46 -12.81
N PRO A 465 -37.12 -14.12 -12.78
CA PRO A 465 -37.57 -13.24 -11.70
C PRO A 465 -39.11 -13.29 -11.50
N ALA A 466 -39.55 -13.01 -10.27
CA ALA A 466 -40.95 -13.04 -9.88
C ALA A 466 -41.80 -11.99 -10.63
N ASP A 467 -41.19 -10.86 -10.97
CA ASP A 467 -41.77 -9.71 -11.68
C ASP A 467 -41.72 -9.85 -13.20
N PHE A 468 -41.09 -10.88 -13.76
CA PHE A 468 -41.06 -11.12 -15.20
C PHE A 468 -42.46 -11.40 -15.74
N LEU A 469 -42.78 -10.83 -16.91
CA LEU A 469 -44.12 -10.95 -17.50
C LEU A 469 -44.44 -12.37 -17.95
N PRO A 470 -45.60 -12.94 -17.57
CA PRO A 470 -46.02 -14.24 -18.07
C PRO A 470 -46.30 -14.21 -19.57
N GLY A 471 -45.99 -15.28 -20.27
CA GLY A 471 -46.24 -15.39 -21.72
C GLY A 471 -45.10 -16.04 -22.46
N ALA A 472 -45.09 -15.84 -23.79
CA ALA A 472 -44.01 -16.31 -24.64
C ALA A 472 -42.74 -15.51 -24.39
N ALA A 473 -41.63 -16.21 -24.19
CA ALA A 473 -40.32 -15.64 -23.98
C ALA A 473 -39.27 -16.38 -24.84
N GLU A 474 -38.16 -15.71 -25.10
CA GLU A 474 -36.97 -16.29 -25.70
C GLU A 474 -35.86 -16.27 -24.68
N ILE A 475 -35.24 -17.41 -24.43
CA ILE A 475 -34.06 -17.54 -23.61
C ILE A 475 -32.87 -17.75 -24.53
N THR A 476 -31.90 -16.83 -24.45
CA THR A 476 -30.64 -16.88 -25.17
C THR A 476 -29.50 -17.19 -24.20
N VAL A 477 -28.67 -18.13 -24.57
CA VAL A 477 -27.44 -18.46 -23.85
C VAL A 477 -26.27 -18.17 -24.78
N ARG A 478 -25.32 -17.39 -24.32
CA ARG A 478 -24.12 -17.04 -25.09
C ARG A 478 -22.87 -17.04 -24.19
N GLY A 479 -21.70 -17.11 -24.81
CA GLY A 479 -20.46 -16.82 -24.13
C GLY A 479 -20.35 -15.32 -23.77
N LYS A 480 -19.71 -14.96 -22.68
CA LYS A 480 -19.54 -13.56 -22.26
C LYS A 480 -18.79 -12.75 -23.31
N SER A 481 -17.73 -13.32 -23.90
CA SER A 481 -16.92 -12.68 -24.94
C SER A 481 -17.62 -12.61 -26.32
N SER A 482 -18.71 -13.36 -26.54
CA SER A 482 -19.41 -13.45 -27.85
C SER A 482 -20.39 -12.32 -28.11
N GLY A 483 -20.48 -11.30 -27.27
CA GLY A 483 -21.42 -10.19 -27.41
C GLY A 483 -20.73 -8.84 -27.46
N ASN A 484 -20.95 -8.07 -28.56
CA ASN A 484 -20.83 -6.61 -28.55
C ASN A 484 -21.98 -5.97 -27.76
N LEU A 485 -22.29 -6.50 -26.57
CA LEU A 485 -23.01 -5.70 -25.61
C LEU A 485 -21.93 -4.90 -24.89
N GLU A 486 -21.69 -3.64 -25.32
CA GLU A 486 -21.84 -2.58 -24.38
C GLU A 486 -23.06 -2.99 -23.54
N LEU A 487 -22.84 -3.68 -22.38
CA LEU A 487 -23.77 -3.53 -21.31
C LEU A 487 -23.92 -2.02 -21.26
N GLU A 488 -25.03 -1.49 -21.81
CA GLU A 488 -25.46 -0.19 -21.45
C GLU A 488 -25.47 -0.26 -19.91
N THR A 489 -24.31 0.04 -19.35
CA THR A 489 -24.33 0.70 -18.07
C THR A 489 -25.26 1.84 -18.37
N ASN A 490 -26.56 1.60 -18.10
CA ASN A 490 -27.47 2.69 -17.97
C ASN A 490 -26.64 3.73 -17.26
N LYS A 491 -26.39 4.85 -17.94
CA LYS A 491 -25.99 6.10 -17.31
C LYS A 491 -27.17 6.55 -16.45
N GLU A 492 -27.70 5.62 -15.67
CA GLU A 492 -28.39 5.97 -14.46
C GLU A 492 -27.30 6.61 -13.64
N GLU A 493 -27.41 7.93 -13.64
CA GLU A 493 -26.84 8.82 -12.66
C GLU A 493 -26.51 8.01 -11.42
N ALA A 494 -25.27 8.12 -10.96
CA ALA A 494 -24.79 7.49 -9.75
C ALA A 494 -25.82 7.76 -8.63
N SER A 495 -26.87 6.97 -8.59
CA SER A 495 -27.72 6.89 -7.40
C SER A 495 -26.78 6.31 -6.36
N PHE A 496 -26.23 7.20 -5.54
CA PHE A 496 -25.43 6.81 -4.41
C PHE A 496 -26.22 5.73 -3.67
N SER A 497 -25.79 4.49 -3.83
CA SER A 497 -26.36 3.37 -3.12
C SER A 497 -26.18 3.69 -1.63
N SER A 498 -27.27 3.65 -0.88
CA SER A 498 -27.25 3.94 0.56
C SER A 498 -26.47 2.90 1.37
N SER A 499 -26.00 1.84 0.74
CA SER A 499 -25.29 0.72 1.36
C SER A 499 -24.03 0.38 0.55
N LEU A 500 -22.90 0.22 1.27
CA LEU A 500 -21.65 -0.27 0.69
C LEU A 500 -21.83 -1.63 -0.01
N TYR A 501 -22.58 -2.56 0.61
CA TYR A 501 -22.82 -3.89 0.06
C TYR A 501 -23.56 -3.85 -1.28
N ASP A 502 -24.59 -3.01 -1.41
CA ASP A 502 -25.31 -2.83 -2.68
C ASP A 502 -24.41 -2.23 -3.77
N TYR A 503 -23.53 -1.30 -3.38
CA TYR A 503 -22.54 -0.73 -4.29
C TYR A 503 -21.58 -1.80 -4.80
N LEU A 504 -20.99 -2.59 -3.90
CA LEU A 504 -20.04 -3.65 -4.24
C LEU A 504 -20.69 -4.72 -5.12
N GLN A 505 -21.86 -5.23 -4.73
CA GLN A 505 -22.55 -6.26 -5.49
C GLN A 505 -22.80 -5.81 -6.94
N LYS A 506 -23.35 -4.62 -7.16
CA LYS A 506 -23.60 -4.10 -8.51
C LYS A 506 -22.33 -3.91 -9.36
N ARG A 507 -21.21 -3.59 -8.74
CA ARG A 507 -19.96 -3.32 -9.46
C ARG A 507 -19.15 -4.56 -9.71
N LEU A 508 -19.13 -5.51 -8.77
CA LEU A 508 -18.30 -6.70 -8.84
C LEU A 508 -18.89 -7.81 -9.70
N ASP A 509 -20.22 -7.87 -9.86
CA ASP A 509 -20.91 -8.82 -10.75
C ASP A 509 -20.36 -8.81 -12.18
N ASN A 510 -19.83 -7.69 -12.64
CA ASN A 510 -19.27 -7.52 -13.98
C ASN A 510 -17.78 -7.91 -14.11
N LEU A 511 -17.10 -8.19 -13.02
CA LEU A 511 -15.63 -8.44 -13.01
C LEU A 511 -15.25 -9.91 -13.23
N HIS A 512 -16.21 -10.83 -13.28
CA HIS A 512 -15.96 -12.21 -13.72
C HIS A 512 -15.57 -12.26 -15.20
N SER A 513 -14.56 -13.04 -15.57
CA SER A 513 -14.02 -12.97 -16.94
C SER A 513 -14.80 -13.75 -17.97
N GLU A 514 -15.21 -14.99 -17.67
CA GLU A 514 -15.84 -15.88 -18.65
C GLU A 514 -16.96 -16.73 -18.02
N GLY A 515 -17.87 -17.18 -18.87
CA GLY A 515 -18.99 -18.04 -18.49
C GLY A 515 -20.14 -17.96 -19.46
N LEU A 516 -21.24 -18.60 -19.11
CA LEU A 516 -22.50 -18.48 -19.80
C LEU A 516 -23.23 -17.22 -19.35
N VAL A 517 -23.68 -16.42 -20.30
CA VAL A 517 -24.63 -15.35 -20.07
C VAL A 517 -26.00 -15.85 -20.52
N VAL A 518 -26.95 -15.91 -19.59
CA VAL A 518 -28.32 -16.31 -19.83
C VAL A 518 -29.18 -15.06 -19.90
N GLU A 519 -29.79 -14.80 -21.04
CA GLU A 519 -30.63 -13.63 -21.30
C GLU A 519 -32.06 -14.07 -21.56
N ILE A 520 -33.05 -13.43 -20.95
CA ILE A 520 -34.45 -13.78 -21.07
C ILE A 520 -35.21 -12.58 -21.65
N PHE A 521 -35.81 -12.74 -22.81
CA PHE A 521 -36.55 -11.70 -23.51
C PHE A 521 -38.05 -12.04 -23.57
N SER A 522 -38.89 -11.11 -23.12
CA SER A 522 -40.35 -11.26 -23.25
C SER A 522 -40.79 -11.02 -24.71
N LYS A 523 -41.60 -11.95 -25.28
CA LYS A 523 -42.28 -11.78 -26.57
C LYS A 523 -43.77 -11.37 -26.40
N ALA A 524 -44.24 -11.19 -25.15
CA ALA A 524 -45.62 -10.86 -24.86
C ALA A 524 -45.84 -9.34 -24.87
N GLY A 525 -46.59 -8.86 -25.86
CA GLY A 525 -47.23 -7.55 -25.85
C GLY A 525 -46.70 -6.53 -26.84
N SER A 526 -47.56 -5.54 -27.15
CA SER A 526 -47.31 -4.41 -28.05
C SER A 526 -46.49 -3.34 -27.35
N PHE A 527 -45.22 -3.63 -27.07
CA PHE A 527 -44.27 -2.59 -26.63
C PHE A 527 -43.61 -1.97 -27.87
N PRO A 528 -43.28 -0.65 -27.81
CA PRO A 528 -42.39 -0.05 -28.82
C PRO A 528 -41.11 -0.86 -28.90
N GLN A 529 -40.50 -0.95 -30.10
CA GLN A 529 -39.33 -1.77 -30.36
C GLN A 529 -38.09 -1.52 -29.48
N ASP A 530 -38.14 -0.51 -28.61
CA ASP A 530 -37.01 -0.02 -27.78
C ASP A 530 -37.07 -0.45 -26.29
N GLU A 531 -38.18 -1.06 -25.82
CA GLU A 531 -38.27 -1.57 -24.44
C GLU A 531 -38.35 -3.10 -24.42
N LYS A 532 -37.22 -3.76 -24.59
CA LYS A 532 -37.07 -5.19 -24.33
C LYS A 532 -36.93 -5.41 -22.82
N VAL A 533 -37.94 -5.98 -22.19
CA VAL A 533 -37.80 -6.47 -20.81
C VAL A 533 -36.93 -7.71 -20.87
N TYR A 534 -35.72 -7.62 -20.38
CA TYR A 534 -34.80 -8.73 -20.32
C TYR A 534 -34.22 -8.88 -18.91
N PHE A 535 -33.85 -10.09 -18.58
CA PHE A 535 -33.12 -10.45 -17.39
C PHE A 535 -31.84 -11.15 -17.82
N THR A 536 -30.72 -10.82 -17.17
CA THR A 536 -29.42 -11.41 -17.46
C THR A 536 -28.87 -12.08 -16.20
N GLN A 537 -28.42 -13.31 -16.35
CA GLN A 537 -27.74 -14.07 -15.30
C GLN A 537 -26.42 -14.61 -15.84
N TRP A 538 -25.39 -14.57 -15.02
CA TRP A 538 -24.08 -15.14 -15.31
C TRP A 538 -23.92 -16.49 -14.61
N VAL A 539 -23.27 -17.45 -15.30
CA VAL A 539 -22.92 -18.78 -14.77
C VAL A 539 -21.46 -19.07 -15.14
N GLY A 540 -20.58 -19.15 -14.16
CA GLY A 540 -19.15 -19.42 -14.33
C GLY A 540 -18.88 -20.78 -14.97
N LEU A 541 -18.06 -20.82 -16.01
CA LEU A 541 -17.54 -22.05 -16.61
C LEU A 541 -16.07 -21.87 -16.99
N PRO A 542 -15.22 -22.90 -16.76
CA PRO A 542 -13.79 -22.85 -17.09
C PRO A 542 -13.53 -23.06 -18.59
N LEU A 543 -14.27 -22.35 -19.44
CA LEU A 543 -14.25 -22.48 -20.89
C LEU A 543 -14.30 -21.11 -21.55
N ILE A 544 -13.55 -20.92 -22.65
CA ILE A 544 -13.79 -19.81 -23.56
C ILE A 544 -14.95 -20.23 -24.48
N LEU A 545 -16.05 -19.52 -24.35
CA LEU A 545 -17.30 -19.86 -25.02
C LEU A 545 -17.55 -18.93 -26.20
N GLU A 546 -17.73 -19.52 -27.39
CA GLU A 546 -18.07 -18.80 -28.62
C GLU A 546 -19.48 -19.14 -29.08
N GLY A 547 -20.14 -18.14 -29.66
CA GLY A 547 -21.49 -18.29 -30.24
C GLY A 547 -22.61 -17.99 -29.25
N SER A 548 -23.84 -18.17 -29.74
CA SER A 548 -25.08 -18.03 -28.97
C SER A 548 -26.11 -19.03 -29.45
N VAL A 549 -26.96 -19.50 -28.53
CA VAL A 549 -28.08 -20.40 -28.82
C VAL A 549 -29.34 -19.91 -28.12
N SER A 550 -30.49 -20.01 -28.77
CA SER A 550 -31.77 -19.52 -28.24
C SER A 550 -32.84 -20.59 -28.29
N GLU A 551 -33.76 -20.53 -27.33
CA GLU A 551 -34.93 -21.42 -27.26
C GLU A 551 -36.17 -20.62 -26.87
N GLU A 552 -37.31 -20.90 -27.55
CA GLU A 552 -38.60 -20.31 -27.19
C GLU A 552 -39.29 -21.14 -26.10
N VAL A 553 -39.75 -20.44 -25.06
CA VAL A 553 -40.37 -21.03 -23.88
C VAL A 553 -41.63 -20.26 -23.48
N TRP A 554 -42.48 -20.86 -22.64
CA TRP A 554 -43.64 -20.21 -22.04
C TRP A 554 -43.40 -19.98 -20.55
N ILE A 555 -43.47 -18.73 -20.11
CA ILE A 555 -43.32 -18.36 -18.69
C ILE A 555 -44.68 -18.20 -18.04
N ARG A 556 -44.86 -18.83 -16.85
CA ARG A 556 -46.11 -18.80 -16.09
C ARG A 556 -45.94 -18.33 -14.65
#